data_669ccbc895091fad2f9924fff453c7b2
#
_entry.id   669ccbc895091fad2f9924fff453c7b2
#
_cell.length_a   1.000
_cell.length_b   1.000
_cell.length_c   1.000
_cell.angle_alpha   90.00
_cell.angle_beta   90.00
_cell.angle_gamma   90.00
#
_symmetry.space_group_name_H-M   'P 1'
#
loop_
_entity.id
_entity.type
_entity.pdbx_description
1 polymer ?
#
loop_
_entity_poly.entity_id
_entity_poly.type
_entity_poly.pdbx_seq_one_letter_code
_entity_poly.pdbx_strand_id
1 'polypeptide(L)'
;PPADLEPMRRLVDQIATGQVDAVTFTSAPAVDSLLRFDPTGSVLKALREDVLAACVGPVCAGPLRRLGVPTAQPARGRLGALVRTVVEELSVRRAAPLRVAGHSLVVRGHAVILDGELIQPAPAPMAVLRELARRPGRVLARTELLRALPRGAGGHAVEMAVARLRGAVRRPEIVQTVVKRGYRLRVDSD
;
A
#
# COMPACT_ATOMS: atom_id res chain seq x y z
N PRO A 1 -21.41 26.67 0.64
CA PRO A 1 -21.57 25.24 0.35
C PRO A 1 -20.75 24.44 1.36
N PRO A 2 -21.29 23.34 1.93
CA PRO A 2 -20.48 22.49 2.76
C PRO A 2 -19.27 22.04 1.95
N ALA A 3 -18.07 22.13 2.56
CA ALA A 3 -16.85 21.67 1.91
C ALA A 3 -17.04 20.20 1.51
N ASP A 4 -16.76 19.88 0.25
CA ASP A 4 -16.78 18.51 -0.22
C ASP A 4 -15.66 17.72 0.49
N LEU A 5 -16.05 16.88 1.43
CA LEU A 5 -15.12 16.07 2.23
C LEU A 5 -14.77 14.74 1.57
N GLU A 6 -15.36 14.43 0.43
CA GLU A 6 -15.17 13.17 -0.28
C GLU A 6 -13.71 12.96 -0.74
N PRO A 7 -12.99 13.99 -1.26
CA PRO A 7 -11.58 13.83 -1.60
C PRO A 7 -10.70 13.45 -0.41
N MET A 8 -10.97 14.03 0.77
CA MET A 8 -10.23 13.73 1.99
C MET A 8 -10.50 12.31 2.49
N ARG A 9 -11.76 11.86 2.47
CA ARG A 9 -12.13 10.48 2.82
C ARG A 9 -11.46 9.47 1.90
N ARG A 10 -11.48 9.75 0.59
CA ARG A 10 -10.79 8.92 -0.41
C ARG A 10 -9.30 8.85 -0.16
N LEU A 11 -8.65 9.98 0.18
CA LEU A 11 -7.22 10.01 0.51
C LEU A 11 -6.92 9.16 1.75
N VAL A 12 -7.71 9.29 2.81
CA VAL A 12 -7.62 8.47 4.03
C VAL A 12 -7.73 6.99 3.69
N ASP A 13 -8.72 6.60 2.91
CA ASP A 13 -8.91 5.20 2.50
C ASP A 13 -7.74 4.69 1.64
N GLN A 14 -7.22 5.50 0.72
CA GLN A 14 -6.07 5.14 -0.10
C GLN A 14 -4.80 4.92 0.72
N ILE A 15 -4.54 5.78 1.70
CA ILE A 15 -3.40 5.62 2.61
C ILE A 15 -3.59 4.38 3.48
N ALA A 16 -4.73 4.26 4.14
CA ALA A 16 -5.04 3.17 5.07
C ALA A 16 -4.99 1.78 4.40
N THR A 17 -5.38 1.71 3.12
CA THR A 17 -5.36 0.46 2.34
C THR A 17 -4.05 0.21 1.59
N GLY A 18 -3.03 1.09 1.75
CA GLY A 18 -1.73 0.97 1.09
C GLY A 18 -1.82 1.12 -0.43
N GLN A 19 -2.75 1.95 -0.92
CA GLN A 19 -2.86 2.28 -2.34
C GLN A 19 -1.86 3.34 -2.78
N VAL A 20 -1.15 3.97 -1.84
CA VAL A 20 -0.09 4.94 -2.10
C VAL A 20 1.21 4.48 -1.42
N ASP A 21 2.34 4.73 -2.06
CA ASP A 21 3.66 4.41 -1.50
C ASP A 21 4.22 5.56 -0.66
N ALA A 22 3.79 6.80 -0.93
CA ALA A 22 4.21 7.98 -0.21
C ALA A 22 3.09 9.03 -0.11
N VAL A 23 3.12 9.81 0.98
CA VAL A 23 2.33 11.02 1.14
C VAL A 23 3.26 12.20 1.36
N THR A 24 3.08 13.26 0.58
CA THR A 24 3.86 14.49 0.71
C THR A 24 3.09 15.54 1.50
N PHE A 25 3.76 16.17 2.45
CA PHE A 25 3.22 17.24 3.26
C PHE A 25 4.01 18.53 3.04
N THR A 26 3.34 19.61 2.66
CA THR A 26 3.93 20.92 2.45
C THR A 26 3.67 21.90 3.58
N SER A 27 2.80 21.53 4.53
CA SER A 27 2.48 22.34 5.71
C SER A 27 2.07 21.49 6.91
N ALA A 28 2.32 21.98 8.13
CA ALA A 28 1.88 21.30 9.36
C ALA A 28 0.35 21.22 9.49
N PRO A 29 -0.45 22.26 9.15
CA PRO A 29 -1.91 22.16 9.15
C PRO A 29 -2.47 21.06 8.25
N ALA A 30 -1.78 20.73 7.14
CA ALA A 30 -2.21 19.63 6.27
C ALA A 30 -2.08 18.26 6.96
N VAL A 31 -1.04 18.08 7.78
CA VAL A 31 -0.87 16.88 8.63
C VAL A 31 -2.02 16.78 9.64
N ASP A 32 -2.29 17.86 10.37
CA ASP A 32 -3.36 17.89 11.37
C ASP A 32 -4.73 17.63 10.73
N SER A 33 -4.98 18.20 9.55
CA SER A 33 -6.21 17.97 8.80
C SER A 33 -6.39 16.50 8.42
N LEU A 34 -5.35 15.86 7.86
CA LEU A 34 -5.41 14.45 7.50
C LEU A 34 -5.70 13.56 8.72
N LEU A 35 -5.02 13.80 9.84
CA LEU A 35 -5.18 12.99 11.05
C LEU A 35 -6.56 13.15 11.69
N ARG A 36 -7.22 14.32 11.58
CA ARG A 36 -8.61 14.52 12.03
C ARG A 36 -9.62 13.67 11.27
N PHE A 37 -9.34 13.33 10.01
CA PHE A 37 -10.19 12.47 9.19
C PHE A 37 -9.92 10.97 9.37
N ASP A 38 -8.97 10.60 10.24
CA ASP A 38 -8.61 9.21 10.56
C ASP A 38 -8.98 8.84 12.00
N PRO A 39 -10.27 8.68 12.33
CA PRO A 39 -10.71 8.34 13.69
C PRO A 39 -10.27 6.93 14.13
N THR A 40 -9.86 6.09 13.18
CA THR A 40 -9.45 4.71 13.43
C THR A 40 -7.95 4.57 13.67
N GLY A 41 -7.14 5.61 13.41
CA GLY A 41 -5.69 5.56 13.45
C GLY A 41 -5.05 4.72 12.33
N SER A 42 -5.84 4.36 11.32
CA SER A 42 -5.38 3.51 10.21
C SER A 42 -4.35 4.21 9.32
N VAL A 43 -4.52 5.52 9.07
CA VAL A 43 -3.53 6.35 8.37
C VAL A 43 -2.23 6.42 9.15
N LEU A 44 -2.33 6.69 10.47
CA LEU A 44 -1.16 6.77 11.34
C LEU A 44 -0.38 5.45 11.36
N LYS A 45 -1.10 4.33 11.40
CA LYS A 45 -0.47 3.00 11.30
C LYS A 45 0.23 2.81 9.96
N ALA A 46 -0.45 3.14 8.84
CA ALA A 46 0.14 3.01 7.51
C ALA A 46 1.40 3.87 7.33
N LEU A 47 1.39 5.12 7.84
CA LEU A 47 2.55 6.02 7.80
C LEU A 47 3.71 5.56 8.68
N ARG A 48 3.46 4.76 9.72
CA ARG A 48 4.53 4.17 10.55
C ARG A 48 5.18 2.94 9.90
N GLU A 49 4.41 2.16 9.19
CA GLU A 49 4.83 0.82 8.73
C GLU A 49 5.18 0.79 7.24
N ASP A 50 4.29 1.29 6.38
CA ASP A 50 4.33 0.98 4.96
C ASP A 50 4.48 2.21 4.05
N VAL A 51 3.85 3.33 4.42
CA VAL A 51 3.73 4.51 3.58
C VAL A 51 4.75 5.58 3.98
N LEU A 52 5.55 6.05 3.03
CA LEU A 52 6.52 7.10 3.27
C LEU A 52 5.83 8.43 3.59
N ALA A 53 6.11 9.00 4.76
CA ALA A 53 5.72 10.37 5.08
C ALA A 53 6.87 11.33 4.69
N ALA A 54 6.70 12.08 3.61
CA ALA A 54 7.69 13.04 3.14
C ALA A 54 7.22 14.47 3.42
N CYS A 55 7.99 15.20 4.22
CA CYS A 55 7.67 16.57 4.65
C CYS A 55 8.62 17.57 4.01
N VAL A 56 8.10 18.74 3.61
CA VAL A 56 8.92 19.78 2.99
C VAL A 56 9.99 20.34 3.91
N GLY A 57 9.83 20.18 5.24
CA GLY A 57 10.78 20.67 6.22
C GLY A 57 10.41 20.30 7.66
N PRO A 58 11.24 20.67 8.66
CA PRO A 58 11.13 20.22 10.04
C PRO A 58 9.84 20.67 10.74
N VAL A 59 9.34 21.86 10.44
CA VAL A 59 8.09 22.37 11.00
C VAL A 59 6.90 21.49 10.57
N CYS A 60 6.88 21.13 9.29
CA CYS A 60 5.87 20.25 8.72
C CYS A 60 5.96 18.83 9.30
N ALA A 61 7.15 18.32 9.54
CA ALA A 61 7.38 16.98 10.10
C ALA A 61 7.07 16.87 11.60
N GLY A 62 7.07 17.97 12.33
CA GLY A 62 6.92 18.01 13.78
C GLY A 62 5.72 17.23 14.31
N PRO A 63 4.49 17.44 13.83
CA PRO A 63 3.32 16.69 14.26
C PRO A 63 3.46 15.18 14.09
N LEU A 64 3.95 14.73 12.94
CA LEU A 64 4.14 13.29 12.64
C LEU A 64 5.21 12.66 13.53
N ARG A 65 6.33 13.35 13.75
CA ARG A 65 7.42 12.87 14.62
C ARG A 65 6.98 12.69 16.07
N ARG A 66 6.18 13.61 16.59
CA ARG A 66 5.59 13.48 17.95
C ARG A 66 4.71 12.25 18.08
N LEU A 67 4.13 11.80 16.97
CA LEU A 67 3.31 10.60 16.91
C LEU A 67 4.12 9.34 16.55
N GLY A 68 5.44 9.40 16.52
CA GLY A 68 6.31 8.27 16.23
C GLY A 68 6.31 7.82 14.76
N VAL A 69 5.96 8.71 13.82
CA VAL A 69 6.01 8.43 12.39
C VAL A 69 7.39 8.80 11.84
N PRO A 70 8.12 7.88 11.18
CA PRO A 70 9.34 8.21 10.44
C PRO A 70 9.03 9.17 9.30
N THR A 71 9.83 10.24 9.18
CA THR A 71 9.62 11.25 8.14
C THR A 71 10.88 11.48 7.32
N ALA A 72 10.73 11.53 5.99
CA ALA A 72 11.77 12.00 5.08
C ALA A 72 11.66 13.51 4.83
N GLN A 73 12.78 14.20 4.71
CA GLN A 73 12.83 15.64 4.47
C GLN A 73 14.00 15.99 3.58
N PRO A 74 13.83 16.94 2.64
CA PRO A 74 14.95 17.49 1.90
C PRO A 74 15.83 18.38 2.80
N ALA A 75 17.12 18.50 2.49
CA ALA A 75 18.04 19.40 3.17
C ALA A 75 17.61 20.88 3.07
N ARG A 76 16.89 21.23 2.01
CA ARG A 76 16.31 22.57 1.79
C ARG A 76 14.83 22.44 1.47
N GLY A 77 13.99 23.20 2.17
CA GLY A 77 12.54 23.19 2.08
C GLY A 77 11.99 23.71 0.75
N ARG A 78 12.25 23.03 -0.35
CA ARG A 78 11.77 23.34 -1.70
C ARG A 78 11.01 22.15 -2.28
N LEU A 79 9.95 22.40 -3.03
CA LEU A 79 9.11 21.36 -3.62
C LEU A 79 9.90 20.39 -4.51
N GLY A 80 10.76 20.92 -5.39
CA GLY A 80 11.59 20.06 -6.24
C GLY A 80 12.59 19.19 -5.47
N ALA A 81 13.08 19.67 -4.31
CA ALA A 81 13.91 18.86 -3.43
C ALA A 81 13.09 17.78 -2.71
N LEU A 82 11.85 18.09 -2.30
CA LEU A 82 10.93 17.11 -1.72
C LEU A 82 10.64 15.97 -2.70
N VAL A 83 10.37 16.28 -3.96
CA VAL A 83 10.15 15.27 -5.00
C VAL A 83 11.36 14.35 -5.14
N ARG A 84 12.58 14.91 -5.20
CA ARG A 84 13.82 14.11 -5.23
C ARG A 84 13.95 13.20 -4.02
N THR A 85 13.74 13.73 -2.81
CA THR A 85 13.76 12.95 -1.58
C THR A 85 12.79 11.78 -1.64
N VAL A 86 11.56 11.99 -2.14
CA VAL A 86 10.58 10.90 -2.32
C VAL A 86 11.10 9.83 -3.28
N VAL A 87 11.65 10.22 -4.42
CA VAL A 87 12.19 9.28 -5.41
C VAL A 87 13.36 8.48 -4.84
N GLU A 88 14.29 9.13 -4.14
CA GLU A 88 15.45 8.51 -3.50
C GLU A 88 15.00 7.52 -2.41
N GLU A 89 14.15 7.96 -1.49
CA GLU A 89 13.64 7.13 -0.39
C GLU A 89 12.83 5.92 -0.88
N LEU A 90 11.94 6.11 -1.86
CA LEU A 90 11.20 4.99 -2.45
C LEU A 90 12.10 4.04 -3.22
N SER A 91 13.20 4.52 -3.78
CA SER A 91 14.20 3.68 -4.45
C SER A 91 14.99 2.82 -3.46
N VAL A 92 15.33 3.37 -2.29
CA VAL A 92 16.02 2.64 -1.21
C VAL A 92 15.06 1.67 -0.50
N ARG A 93 13.81 2.08 -0.29
CA ARG A 93 12.73 1.23 0.27
C ARG A 93 12.28 0.14 -0.71
N ARG A 94 13.06 -0.14 -1.76
CA ARG A 94 12.78 -1.25 -2.66
C ARG A 94 12.66 -2.52 -1.83
N ALA A 95 11.42 -2.99 -1.63
CA ALA A 95 11.21 -4.32 -1.12
C ALA A 95 12.05 -5.29 -1.98
N ALA A 96 12.87 -6.10 -1.35
CA ALA A 96 13.56 -7.15 -2.06
C ALA A 96 12.52 -7.94 -2.89
N PRO A 97 12.83 -8.27 -4.15
CA PRO A 97 11.90 -9.04 -4.96
C PRO A 97 11.52 -10.33 -4.23
N LEU A 98 10.23 -10.60 -4.10
CA LEU A 98 9.77 -11.88 -3.61
C LEU A 98 10.01 -12.93 -4.70
N ARG A 99 10.62 -14.04 -4.36
CA ARG A 99 10.71 -15.21 -5.25
C ARG A 99 9.46 -16.05 -5.06
N VAL A 100 8.63 -16.12 -6.09
CA VAL A 100 7.31 -16.77 -6.02
C VAL A 100 7.10 -17.66 -7.24
N ALA A 101 6.98 -18.96 -7.04
CA ALA A 101 6.79 -19.94 -8.10
C ALA A 101 7.84 -19.82 -9.25
N GLY A 102 9.11 -19.53 -8.93
CA GLY A 102 10.18 -19.33 -9.90
C GLY A 102 10.26 -17.92 -10.49
N HIS A 103 9.35 -17.02 -10.13
CA HIS A 103 9.25 -15.66 -10.66
C HIS A 103 9.75 -14.61 -9.67
N SER A 104 10.22 -13.47 -10.19
CA SER A 104 10.57 -12.29 -9.41
C SER A 104 9.38 -11.34 -9.32
N LEU A 105 8.83 -11.17 -8.11
CA LEU A 105 7.64 -10.36 -7.85
C LEU A 105 8.00 -9.14 -6.99
N VAL A 106 7.74 -7.94 -7.48
CA VAL A 106 7.79 -6.69 -6.70
C VAL A 106 6.41 -6.06 -6.69
N VAL A 107 5.87 -5.82 -5.49
CA VAL A 107 4.55 -5.18 -5.31
C VAL A 107 4.77 -3.71 -5.00
N ARG A 108 4.10 -2.82 -5.74
CA ARG A 108 4.18 -1.35 -5.61
C ARG A 108 2.78 -0.76 -5.65
N GLY A 109 2.41 0.08 -4.70
CA GLY A 109 1.15 0.82 -4.67
C GLY A 109 0.02 0.23 -5.53
N HIS A 110 -0.11 0.70 -6.76
CA HIS A 110 -1.12 0.24 -7.73
C HIS A 110 -0.58 -0.73 -8.79
N ALA A 111 0.69 -1.10 -8.74
CA ALA A 111 1.34 -1.88 -9.78
C ALA A 111 2.14 -3.05 -9.21
N VAL A 112 2.41 -4.00 -10.07
CA VAL A 112 3.24 -5.16 -9.84
C VAL A 112 4.32 -5.18 -10.91
N ILE A 113 5.54 -5.49 -10.53
CA ILE A 113 6.60 -5.83 -11.48
C ILE A 113 6.84 -7.33 -11.33
N LEU A 114 6.55 -8.07 -12.39
CA LEU A 114 6.75 -9.51 -12.45
C LEU A 114 7.76 -9.82 -13.56
N ASP A 115 8.89 -10.38 -13.19
CA ASP A 115 10.02 -10.65 -14.10
C ASP A 115 10.45 -9.43 -14.94
N GLY A 116 10.34 -8.22 -14.36
CA GLY A 116 10.64 -6.96 -15.03
C GLY A 116 9.47 -6.34 -15.82
N GLU A 117 8.37 -7.05 -16.01
CA GLU A 117 7.16 -6.54 -16.67
C GLU A 117 6.28 -5.79 -15.68
N LEU A 118 5.89 -4.55 -16.02
CA LEU A 118 4.96 -3.74 -15.24
C LEU A 118 3.52 -4.14 -15.54
N ILE A 119 2.80 -4.57 -14.50
CA ILE A 119 1.40 -4.96 -14.58
C ILE A 119 0.59 -4.07 -13.63
N GLN A 120 -0.57 -3.60 -14.06
CA GLN A 120 -1.48 -2.80 -13.25
C GLN A 120 -2.81 -3.54 -13.05
N PRO A 121 -2.92 -4.39 -12.03
CA PRO A 121 -4.17 -5.05 -11.71
C PRO A 121 -5.24 -4.03 -11.28
N ALA A 122 -6.51 -4.37 -11.47
CA ALA A 122 -7.61 -3.59 -10.92
C ALA A 122 -7.54 -3.49 -9.38
N PRO A 123 -8.20 -2.50 -8.74
CA PRO A 123 -8.05 -2.23 -7.30
C PRO A 123 -8.26 -3.43 -6.38
N ALA A 124 -9.32 -4.23 -6.59
CA ALA A 124 -9.61 -5.37 -5.73
C ALA A 124 -8.57 -6.51 -5.86
N PRO A 125 -8.18 -6.97 -7.08
CA PRO A 125 -7.03 -7.86 -7.27
C PRO A 125 -5.73 -7.35 -6.62
N MET A 126 -5.46 -6.05 -6.77
CA MET A 126 -4.25 -5.44 -6.20
C MET A 126 -4.28 -5.44 -4.66
N ALA A 127 -5.44 -5.18 -4.05
CA ALA A 127 -5.60 -5.25 -2.59
C ALA A 127 -5.34 -6.66 -2.05
N VAL A 128 -5.84 -7.69 -2.72
CA VAL A 128 -5.55 -9.10 -2.36
C VAL A 128 -4.06 -9.39 -2.47
N LEU A 129 -3.42 -8.99 -3.57
CA LEU A 129 -2.00 -9.25 -3.76
C LEU A 129 -1.14 -8.57 -2.70
N ARG A 130 -1.44 -7.33 -2.32
CA ARG A 130 -0.73 -6.62 -1.25
C ARG A 130 -0.82 -7.35 0.08
N GLU A 131 -2.01 -7.82 0.46
CA GLU A 131 -2.16 -8.58 1.71
C GLU A 131 -1.38 -9.88 1.69
N LEU A 132 -1.37 -10.59 0.57
CA LEU A 132 -0.58 -11.81 0.41
C LEU A 132 0.93 -11.52 0.44
N ALA A 133 1.36 -10.40 -0.15
CA ALA A 133 2.77 -10.01 -0.21
C ALA A 133 3.31 -9.48 1.14
N ARG A 134 2.46 -8.92 2.00
CA ARG A 134 2.84 -8.54 3.37
C ARG A 134 3.21 -9.73 4.24
N ARG A 135 2.70 -10.92 3.92
CA ARG A 135 2.91 -12.16 4.68
C ARG A 135 3.25 -13.31 3.72
N PRO A 136 4.43 -13.23 3.07
CA PRO A 136 4.81 -14.18 2.03
C PRO A 136 4.74 -15.62 2.53
N GLY A 137 4.17 -16.53 1.74
CA GLY A 137 4.03 -17.94 2.08
C GLY A 137 2.94 -18.29 3.11
N ARG A 138 2.46 -17.31 3.90
CA ARG A 138 1.38 -17.53 4.87
C ARG A 138 0.03 -17.69 4.17
N VAL A 139 -0.77 -18.64 4.65
CA VAL A 139 -2.16 -18.80 4.22
C VAL A 139 -3.01 -17.74 4.90
N LEU A 140 -3.66 -16.88 4.12
CA LEU A 140 -4.63 -15.90 4.60
C LEU A 140 -6.04 -16.40 4.36
N ALA A 141 -6.87 -16.37 5.41
CA ALA A 141 -8.27 -16.76 5.31
C ALA A 141 -9.06 -15.77 4.41
N ARG A 142 -10.17 -16.26 3.84
CA ARG A 142 -11.07 -15.41 3.02
C ARG A 142 -11.55 -14.18 3.79
N THR A 143 -11.84 -14.33 5.07
CA THR A 143 -12.28 -13.23 5.94
C THR A 143 -11.20 -12.18 6.16
N GLU A 144 -9.93 -12.56 6.20
CA GLU A 144 -8.80 -11.62 6.27
C GLU A 144 -8.67 -10.84 4.96
N LEU A 145 -8.73 -11.54 3.82
CA LEU A 145 -8.65 -10.92 2.49
C LEU A 145 -9.86 -10.03 2.18
N LEU A 146 -11.05 -10.42 2.66
CA LEU A 146 -12.26 -9.62 2.46
C LEU A 146 -12.16 -8.25 3.15
N ARG A 147 -11.51 -8.17 4.31
CA ARG A 147 -11.28 -6.89 5.01
C ARG A 147 -10.39 -5.91 4.24
N ALA A 148 -9.54 -6.42 3.35
CA ALA A 148 -8.67 -5.62 2.50
C ALA A 148 -9.38 -5.09 1.24
N LEU A 149 -10.54 -5.65 0.91
CA LEU A 149 -11.32 -5.22 -0.25
C LEU A 149 -12.13 -3.94 0.07
N PRO A 150 -12.52 -3.16 -0.96
CA PRO A 150 -13.41 -2.01 -0.78
C PRO A 150 -14.68 -2.38 -0.02
N ARG A 151 -15.21 -1.43 0.78
CA ARG A 151 -16.43 -1.61 1.56
C ARG A 151 -17.60 -2.03 0.66
N GLY A 152 -18.42 -2.96 1.14
CA GLY A 152 -19.56 -3.48 0.39
C GLY A 152 -19.23 -4.66 -0.54
N ALA A 153 -18.01 -5.20 -0.48
CA ALA A 153 -17.65 -6.40 -1.23
C ALA A 153 -18.47 -7.62 -0.73
N GLY A 154 -19.17 -8.28 -1.63
CA GLY A 154 -19.99 -9.45 -1.34
C GLY A 154 -19.18 -10.72 -1.05
N GLY A 155 -19.88 -11.80 -0.64
CA GLY A 155 -19.27 -13.06 -0.19
C GLY A 155 -18.30 -13.73 -1.19
N HIS A 156 -18.48 -13.50 -2.50
CA HIS A 156 -17.61 -14.05 -3.56
C HIS A 156 -16.57 -13.05 -4.07
N ALA A 157 -16.44 -11.88 -3.44
CA ALA A 157 -15.54 -10.83 -3.91
C ALA A 157 -14.06 -11.24 -3.88
N VAL A 158 -13.66 -12.04 -2.90
CA VAL A 158 -12.28 -12.54 -2.77
C VAL A 158 -11.94 -13.50 -3.90
N GLU A 159 -12.83 -14.46 -4.19
CA GLU A 159 -12.68 -15.43 -5.28
C GLU A 159 -12.55 -14.72 -6.64
N MET A 160 -13.42 -13.74 -6.88
CA MET A 160 -13.39 -12.95 -8.10
C MET A 160 -12.12 -12.10 -8.21
N ALA A 161 -11.66 -11.51 -7.09
CA ALA A 161 -10.42 -10.75 -7.04
C ALA A 161 -9.20 -11.65 -7.32
N VAL A 162 -9.14 -12.84 -6.73
CA VAL A 162 -8.09 -13.83 -6.99
C VAL A 162 -8.10 -14.31 -8.44
N ALA A 163 -9.27 -14.61 -9.01
CA ALA A 163 -9.39 -15.02 -10.39
C ALA A 163 -8.89 -13.94 -11.36
N ARG A 164 -9.31 -12.68 -11.14
CA ARG A 164 -8.84 -11.53 -11.92
C ARG A 164 -7.34 -11.27 -11.73
N LEU A 165 -6.81 -11.45 -10.51
CA LEU A 165 -5.39 -11.32 -10.24
C LEU A 165 -4.59 -12.34 -11.06
N ARG A 166 -4.98 -13.61 -11.02
CA ARG A 166 -4.34 -14.68 -11.80
C ARG A 166 -4.36 -14.40 -13.31
N GLY A 167 -5.48 -13.87 -13.80
CA GLY A 167 -5.60 -13.45 -15.20
C GLY A 167 -4.69 -12.26 -15.54
N ALA A 168 -4.59 -11.26 -14.66
CA ALA A 168 -3.78 -10.07 -14.88
C ALA A 168 -2.28 -10.41 -14.89
N VAL A 169 -1.81 -11.22 -13.93
CA VAL A 169 -0.38 -11.60 -13.85
C VAL A 169 0.01 -12.69 -14.84
N ARG A 170 -0.96 -13.35 -15.50
CA ARG A 170 -0.72 -14.45 -16.47
C ARG A 170 0.18 -15.58 -15.94
N ARG A 171 0.26 -15.71 -14.60
CA ARG A 171 1.00 -16.73 -13.86
C ARG A 171 0.14 -17.17 -12.67
N PRO A 172 -0.89 -18.00 -12.92
CA PRO A 172 -1.88 -18.38 -11.89
C PRO A 172 -1.25 -19.12 -10.71
N GLU A 173 -0.10 -19.77 -10.91
CA GLU A 173 0.66 -20.52 -9.92
C GLU A 173 1.22 -19.66 -8.79
N ILE A 174 1.41 -18.35 -9.00
CA ILE A 174 1.91 -17.40 -7.99
C ILE A 174 0.96 -17.33 -6.78
N VAL A 175 -0.36 -17.42 -7.02
CA VAL A 175 -1.36 -17.40 -5.95
C VAL A 175 -1.96 -18.79 -5.80
N GLN A 176 -1.56 -19.49 -4.77
CA GLN A 176 -2.04 -20.83 -4.46
C GLN A 176 -3.34 -20.80 -3.64
N THR A 177 -4.33 -21.59 -4.06
CA THR A 177 -5.51 -21.89 -3.24
C THR A 177 -5.16 -23.01 -2.25
N VAL A 178 -5.42 -22.77 -0.96
CA VAL A 178 -5.32 -23.79 0.08
C VAL A 178 -6.74 -24.19 0.47
N VAL A 179 -7.13 -25.39 0.06
CA VAL A 179 -8.51 -25.88 0.22
C VAL A 179 -9.01 -25.69 1.64
N LYS A 180 -10.23 -25.13 1.79
CA LYS A 180 -10.90 -24.81 3.07
C LYS A 180 -10.16 -23.81 3.98
N ARG A 181 -8.97 -23.33 3.62
CA ARG A 181 -8.15 -22.43 4.46
C ARG A 181 -7.99 -21.02 3.89
N GLY A 182 -7.93 -20.85 2.55
CA GLY A 182 -7.77 -19.55 1.91
C GLY A 182 -6.74 -19.55 0.79
N TYR A 183 -5.92 -18.51 0.74
CA TYR A 183 -4.95 -18.27 -0.33
C TYR A 183 -3.58 -17.90 0.24
N ARG A 184 -2.52 -18.17 -0.51
CA ARG A 184 -1.16 -17.72 -0.21
C ARG A 184 -0.36 -17.42 -1.47
N LEU A 185 0.70 -16.63 -1.35
CA LEU A 185 1.76 -16.61 -2.36
C LEU A 185 2.58 -17.88 -2.25
N ARG A 186 2.87 -18.50 -3.40
CA ARG A 186 3.78 -19.64 -3.47
C ARG A 186 5.22 -19.14 -3.47
N VAL A 187 5.74 -18.88 -2.28
CA VAL A 187 7.14 -18.46 -2.10
C VAL A 187 8.05 -19.65 -2.36
N ASP A 188 9.13 -19.40 -3.08
CA ASP A 188 10.17 -20.40 -3.28
C ASP A 188 10.94 -20.57 -1.96
N SER A 189 11.28 -21.80 -1.61
CA SER A 189 12.17 -22.09 -0.49
C SER A 189 13.61 -21.77 -0.92
N ASP A 190 14.35 -21.07 -0.07
CA ASP A 190 15.80 -20.92 -0.22
C ASP A 190 16.49 -22.26 -0.08
#